data_60bc09879c4b06e24a0a33011d1a16c6
#
_entry.id   60bc09879c4b06e24a0a33011d1a16c6
#
_cell.length_a   1.000
_cell.length_b   1.000
_cell.length_c   1.000
_cell.angle_alpha   90.00
_cell.angle_beta   90.00
_cell.angle_gamma   90.00
#
_symmetry.space_group_name_H-M   'P 1'
#
loop_
_entity.id
_entity.type
_entity.pdbx_description
1 polymer ?
#
loop_
_entity_poly.entity_id
_entity_poly.type
_entity_poly.pdbx_seq_one_letter_code
_entity_poly.pdbx_strand_id
1 'polypeptide(L)'
;LAENLVPTYADIESLVVEDGKVLVKTTAEAHEIPTPPADRLGTVKADEICGYGGLLDSLSAAHHASHGVHEGALVRNGEVLAYAEDIGRHNVLDRLRGIVEDKKIDVSDVMLIFSGRVPQSVISKVHGMGVHLIASRALPSALGLKLANEYGITVVCGLRSDSFRLYTHPER
;
A
#
# COMPACT_ATOMS: atom_id res chain seq x y z
N LEU A 1 -4.11 -1.17 -13.14
CA LEU A 1 -4.40 -0.38 -11.93
C LEU A 1 -3.10 0.02 -11.23
N ALA A 2 -2.48 -0.86 -10.44
CA ALA A 2 -1.31 -0.51 -9.65
C ALA A 2 -0.07 -0.07 -10.44
N GLU A 3 0.07 -0.48 -11.69
CA GLU A 3 1.11 -0.07 -12.63
C GLU A 3 0.61 1.03 -13.61
N ASN A 4 -0.55 1.61 -13.34
CA ASN A 4 -1.20 2.64 -14.16
C ASN A 4 -1.43 2.25 -15.63
N LEU A 5 -1.51 0.94 -15.92
CA LEU A 5 -1.83 0.43 -17.27
C LEU A 5 -3.32 0.55 -17.58
N VAL A 6 -4.15 0.47 -16.52
CA VAL A 6 -5.60 0.60 -16.60
C VAL A 6 -6.05 1.47 -15.43
N PRO A 7 -6.73 2.60 -15.65
CA PRO A 7 -7.12 3.53 -14.59
C PRO A 7 -8.09 2.94 -13.58
N THR A 8 -9.14 2.27 -14.05
CA THR A 8 -10.19 1.70 -13.19
C THR A 8 -10.58 0.30 -13.64
N TYR A 9 -11.33 -0.43 -12.84
CA TYR A 9 -11.92 -1.72 -13.25
C TYR A 9 -12.94 -1.60 -14.37
N ALA A 10 -13.60 -0.45 -14.49
CA ALA A 10 -14.55 -0.21 -15.58
C ALA A 10 -13.88 -0.21 -16.97
N ASP A 11 -12.58 0.02 -17.02
CA ASP A 11 -11.79 0.00 -18.25
C ASP A 11 -11.36 -1.41 -18.68
N ILE A 12 -11.66 -2.43 -17.88
CA ILE A 12 -11.41 -3.84 -18.18
C ILE A 12 -12.66 -4.42 -18.83
N GLU A 13 -12.59 -4.69 -20.15
CA GLU A 13 -13.68 -5.31 -20.89
C GLU A 13 -13.77 -6.82 -20.60
N SER A 14 -12.63 -7.49 -20.52
CA SER A 14 -12.57 -8.91 -20.16
C SER A 14 -11.23 -9.29 -19.54
N LEU A 15 -11.27 -10.32 -18.67
CA LEU A 15 -10.10 -10.93 -18.07
C LEU A 15 -10.23 -12.45 -18.18
N VAL A 16 -9.24 -13.08 -18.83
CA VAL A 16 -9.20 -14.53 -19.03
C VAL A 16 -7.88 -15.08 -18.49
N VAL A 17 -7.94 -16.17 -17.75
CA VAL A 17 -6.76 -16.86 -17.23
C VAL A 17 -6.63 -18.19 -17.96
N GLU A 18 -5.59 -18.34 -18.79
CA GLU A 18 -5.30 -19.55 -19.56
C GLU A 18 -3.79 -19.84 -19.54
N ASP A 19 -3.42 -21.09 -19.38
CA ASP A 19 -2.04 -21.58 -19.45
C ASP A 19 -1.03 -20.75 -18.62
N GLY A 20 -1.43 -20.32 -17.42
CA GLY A 20 -0.60 -19.49 -16.55
C GLY A 20 -0.41 -18.03 -17.01
N LYS A 21 -1.17 -17.60 -18.01
CA LYS A 21 -1.22 -16.22 -18.52
C LYS A 21 -2.53 -15.57 -18.12
N VAL A 22 -2.47 -14.28 -17.84
CA VAL A 22 -3.65 -13.44 -17.65
C VAL A 22 -3.79 -12.54 -18.87
N LEU A 23 -4.84 -12.74 -19.64
CA LEU A 23 -5.17 -11.91 -20.81
C LEU A 23 -6.20 -10.87 -20.37
N VAL A 24 -5.84 -9.60 -20.46
CA VAL A 24 -6.72 -8.48 -20.13
C VAL A 24 -7.03 -7.71 -21.39
N LYS A 25 -8.31 -7.60 -21.73
CA LYS A 25 -8.79 -6.73 -22.78
C LYS A 25 -9.35 -5.46 -22.15
N THR A 26 -8.88 -4.32 -22.61
CA THR A 26 -9.29 -3.00 -22.10
C THR A 26 -10.08 -2.24 -23.14
N THR A 27 -10.90 -1.30 -22.72
CA THR A 27 -11.50 -0.29 -23.58
C THR A 27 -10.39 0.53 -24.22
N ALA A 28 -10.47 0.72 -25.54
CA ALA A 28 -9.34 1.06 -26.42
C ALA A 28 -8.73 2.46 -26.27
N GLU A 29 -9.19 3.30 -25.37
CA GLU A 29 -8.68 4.67 -25.24
C GLU A 29 -7.79 4.79 -24.01
N ALA A 30 -6.60 5.39 -24.20
CA ALA A 30 -5.72 5.76 -23.09
C ALA A 30 -6.44 6.79 -22.23
N HIS A 31 -6.97 6.36 -21.09
CA HIS A 31 -7.57 7.26 -20.13
C HIS A 31 -6.47 7.96 -19.32
N GLU A 32 -6.74 9.18 -18.91
CA GLU A 32 -5.89 9.88 -17.95
C GLU A 32 -5.82 9.08 -16.66
N ILE A 33 -4.61 8.90 -16.14
CA ILE A 33 -4.39 8.26 -14.84
C ILE A 33 -5.14 9.10 -13.79
N PRO A 34 -6.07 8.52 -13.03
CA PRO A 34 -6.78 9.27 -12.02
C PRO A 34 -5.81 9.95 -11.06
N THR A 35 -6.01 11.23 -10.83
CA THR A 35 -5.28 11.94 -9.77
C THR A 35 -5.59 11.29 -8.44
N PRO A 36 -4.56 10.93 -7.65
CA PRO A 36 -4.80 10.38 -6.31
C PRO A 36 -5.71 11.29 -5.49
N PRO A 37 -6.56 10.74 -4.61
CA PRO A 37 -7.40 11.55 -3.74
C PRO A 37 -6.54 12.50 -2.91
N ALA A 38 -7.11 13.67 -2.59
CA ALA A 38 -6.44 14.64 -1.73
C ALA A 38 -6.15 14.01 -0.37
N ASP A 39 -4.96 14.32 0.16
CA ASP A 39 -4.54 13.89 1.48
C ASP A 39 -5.42 14.53 2.57
N ARG A 40 -6.10 13.69 3.36
CA ARG A 40 -6.93 14.08 4.50
C ARG A 40 -6.49 13.43 5.81
N LEU A 41 -5.36 12.72 5.80
CA LEU A 41 -4.88 12.00 6.97
C LEU A 41 -4.55 12.95 8.14
N GLY A 42 -4.06 14.16 7.83
CA GLY A 42 -3.69 15.14 8.85
C GLY A 42 -2.46 14.70 9.66
N THR A 43 -2.40 15.16 10.92
CA THR A 43 -1.31 14.84 11.83
C THR A 43 -1.58 13.51 12.54
N VAL A 44 -0.61 12.58 12.48
CA VAL A 44 -0.68 11.27 13.12
C VAL A 44 0.24 11.24 14.35
N LYS A 45 -0.26 10.73 15.47
CA LYS A 45 0.53 10.61 16.71
C LYS A 45 1.52 9.44 16.62
N ALA A 46 2.73 9.63 17.17
CA ALA A 46 3.74 8.57 17.20
C ALA A 46 3.25 7.30 17.91
N ASP A 47 2.50 7.45 19.00
CA ASP A 47 1.95 6.33 19.75
C ASP A 47 0.94 5.51 18.92
N GLU A 48 0.18 6.18 18.05
CA GLU A 48 -0.74 5.51 17.12
C GLU A 48 0.05 4.64 16.12
N ILE A 49 1.12 5.19 15.55
CA ILE A 49 1.99 4.44 14.62
C ILE A 49 2.63 3.25 15.32
N CYS A 50 3.17 3.43 16.53
CA CYS A 50 3.74 2.34 17.33
C CYS A 50 2.70 1.26 17.67
N GLY A 51 1.45 1.65 17.92
CA GLY A 51 0.36 0.73 18.19
C GLY A 51 0.13 -0.31 17.06
N TYR A 52 0.53 0.01 15.85
CA TYR A 52 0.46 -0.93 14.72
C TYR A 52 1.70 -1.83 14.57
N GLY A 53 2.73 -1.69 15.44
CA GLY A 53 3.97 -2.45 15.33
C GLY A 53 3.82 -3.97 15.35
N GLY A 54 2.81 -4.48 16.07
CA GLY A 54 2.46 -5.90 16.13
C GLY A 54 1.24 -6.30 15.30
N LEU A 55 0.59 -5.35 14.62
CA LEU A 55 -0.68 -5.59 13.95
C LEU A 55 -0.60 -6.73 12.93
N LEU A 56 0.39 -6.68 12.02
CA LEU A 56 0.50 -7.67 10.94
C LEU A 56 0.67 -9.08 11.50
N ASP A 57 1.50 -9.25 12.55
CA ASP A 57 1.68 -10.55 13.18
C ASP A 57 0.35 -11.11 13.74
N SER A 58 -0.54 -10.25 14.21
CA SER A 58 -1.85 -10.68 14.72
C SER A 58 -2.84 -11.12 13.65
N LEU A 59 -2.60 -10.73 12.38
CA LEU A 59 -3.52 -10.96 11.27
C LEU A 59 -3.16 -12.20 10.44
N SER A 60 -1.90 -12.64 10.43
CA SER A 60 -1.42 -13.69 9.52
C SER A 60 -1.09 -15.01 10.20
N ALA A 61 -1.94 -16.00 10.00
CA ALA A 61 -1.63 -17.38 10.34
C ALA A 61 -0.52 -17.96 9.43
N ALA A 62 -0.47 -17.58 8.16
CA ALA A 62 0.53 -18.04 7.21
C ALA A 62 1.93 -17.50 7.53
N HIS A 63 2.04 -16.27 8.02
CA HIS A 63 3.31 -15.72 8.50
C HIS A 63 3.82 -16.48 9.72
N HIS A 64 2.95 -16.75 10.70
CA HIS A 64 3.31 -17.54 11.88
C HIS A 64 3.81 -18.95 11.53
N ALA A 65 3.20 -19.57 10.53
CA ALA A 65 3.55 -20.93 10.13
C ALA A 65 4.84 -21.02 9.30
N SER A 66 5.14 -20.01 8.47
CA SER A 66 6.18 -20.11 7.44
C SER A 66 7.26 -19.04 7.47
N HIS A 67 6.97 -17.86 8.05
CA HIS A 67 7.75 -16.61 7.92
C HIS A 67 8.07 -16.25 6.46
N GLY A 68 7.37 -16.85 5.48
CA GLY A 68 7.63 -16.75 4.06
C GLY A 68 6.72 -15.81 3.30
N VAL A 69 5.81 -15.10 3.98
CA VAL A 69 4.87 -14.17 3.35
C VAL A 69 5.13 -12.74 3.75
N HIS A 70 4.83 -11.82 2.84
CA HIS A 70 4.69 -10.40 3.10
C HIS A 70 3.23 -10.06 3.39
N GLU A 71 3.03 -8.99 4.14
CA GLU A 71 1.72 -8.57 4.64
C GLU A 71 1.55 -7.06 4.48
N GLY A 72 0.30 -6.66 4.32
CA GLY A 72 -0.10 -5.25 4.32
C GLY A 72 -1.52 -5.07 4.81
N ALA A 73 -1.73 -3.99 5.55
CA ALA A 73 -3.04 -3.60 6.05
C ALA A 73 -3.28 -2.11 5.81
N LEU A 74 -4.45 -1.75 5.34
CA LEU A 74 -4.93 -0.36 5.34
C LEU A 74 -5.70 -0.13 6.63
N VAL A 75 -5.28 0.87 7.41
CA VAL A 75 -5.84 1.16 8.73
C VAL A 75 -6.32 2.60 8.83
N ARG A 76 -7.38 2.80 9.62
CA ARG A 76 -7.96 4.10 9.96
C ARG A 76 -8.44 4.07 11.40
N ASN A 77 -7.93 4.97 12.25
CA ASN A 77 -8.39 5.12 13.65
C ASN A 77 -8.44 3.79 14.43
N GLY A 78 -7.45 2.93 14.28
CA GLY A 78 -7.38 1.62 14.94
C GLY A 78 -8.14 0.49 14.22
N GLU A 79 -8.90 0.78 13.19
CA GLU A 79 -9.66 -0.21 12.41
C GLU A 79 -8.87 -0.69 11.18
N VAL A 80 -8.91 -2.00 10.91
CA VAL A 80 -8.36 -2.61 9.69
C VAL A 80 -9.44 -2.62 8.61
N LEU A 81 -9.30 -1.78 7.60
CA LEU A 81 -10.25 -1.67 6.48
C LEU A 81 -10.00 -2.69 5.37
N ALA A 82 -8.72 -3.03 5.16
CA ALA A 82 -8.28 -4.03 4.19
C ALA A 82 -7.00 -4.70 4.67
N TYR A 83 -6.87 -5.98 4.35
CA TYR A 83 -5.68 -6.79 4.64
C TYR A 83 -5.38 -7.68 3.44
N ALA A 84 -4.10 -7.86 3.15
CA ALA A 84 -3.61 -8.81 2.17
C ALA A 84 -2.26 -9.39 2.59
N GLU A 85 -2.02 -10.66 2.23
CA GLU A 85 -0.74 -11.33 2.36
C GLU A 85 -0.39 -12.05 1.06
N ASP A 86 0.90 -12.15 0.75
CA ASP A 86 1.42 -12.85 -0.42
C ASP A 86 2.92 -13.13 -0.24
N ILE A 87 3.48 -14.10 -0.97
CA ILE A 87 4.92 -14.35 -1.02
C ILE A 87 5.65 -13.13 -1.61
N GLY A 88 5.04 -12.46 -2.59
CA GLY A 88 5.58 -11.28 -3.25
C GLY A 88 5.09 -9.98 -2.62
N ARG A 89 5.99 -9.16 -2.08
CA ARG A 89 5.62 -7.87 -1.48
C ARG A 89 4.86 -6.94 -2.41
N HIS A 90 5.10 -7.01 -3.73
CA HIS A 90 4.38 -6.20 -4.71
C HIS A 90 2.95 -6.71 -4.90
N ASN A 91 2.76 -8.03 -4.87
CA ASN A 91 1.44 -8.65 -4.96
C ASN A 91 0.54 -8.24 -3.78
N VAL A 92 1.12 -8.07 -2.58
CA VAL A 92 0.38 -7.54 -1.42
C VAL A 92 -0.26 -6.19 -1.75
N LEU A 93 0.50 -5.27 -2.35
CA LEU A 93 -0.01 -3.95 -2.73
C LEU A 93 -1.05 -4.04 -3.85
N ASP A 94 -0.83 -4.92 -4.83
CA ASP A 94 -1.78 -5.14 -5.92
C ASP A 94 -3.11 -5.70 -5.41
N ARG A 95 -3.05 -6.64 -4.46
CA ARG A 95 -4.24 -7.19 -3.78
C ARG A 95 -4.96 -6.14 -2.95
N LEU A 96 -4.23 -5.31 -2.17
CA LEU A 96 -4.82 -4.21 -1.43
C LEU A 96 -5.51 -3.21 -2.37
N ARG A 97 -4.86 -2.85 -3.49
CA ARG A 97 -5.49 -1.99 -4.50
C ARG A 97 -6.77 -2.61 -5.05
N GLY A 98 -6.77 -3.92 -5.34
CA GLY A 98 -7.96 -4.64 -5.76
C GLY A 98 -9.09 -4.56 -4.73
N ILE A 99 -8.80 -4.75 -3.45
CA ILE A 99 -9.77 -4.66 -2.36
C ILE A 99 -10.32 -3.23 -2.23
N VAL A 100 -9.46 -2.21 -2.37
CA VAL A 100 -9.87 -0.79 -2.35
C VAL A 100 -10.88 -0.49 -3.44
N GLU A 101 -10.62 -0.93 -4.66
CA GLU A 101 -11.52 -0.72 -5.81
C GLU A 101 -12.84 -1.48 -5.65
N ASP A 102 -12.78 -2.75 -5.28
CA ASP A 102 -13.95 -3.62 -5.12
C ASP A 102 -14.90 -3.12 -4.02
N LYS A 103 -14.32 -2.76 -2.87
CA LYS A 103 -15.08 -2.28 -1.71
C LYS A 103 -15.32 -0.77 -1.71
N LYS A 104 -14.79 -0.03 -2.70
CA LYS A 104 -14.85 1.43 -2.79
C LYS A 104 -14.37 2.13 -1.51
N ILE A 105 -13.25 1.67 -0.97
CA ILE A 105 -12.67 2.24 0.25
C ILE A 105 -12.11 3.62 -0.07
N ASP A 106 -12.54 4.64 0.65
CA ASP A 106 -11.88 5.94 0.63
C ASP A 106 -10.52 5.84 1.34
N VAL A 107 -9.46 6.09 0.60
CA VAL A 107 -8.07 5.93 1.10
C VAL A 107 -7.39 7.25 1.45
N SER A 108 -8.08 8.36 1.35
CA SER A 108 -7.52 9.70 1.56
C SER A 108 -7.05 9.98 3.00
N ASP A 109 -7.52 9.21 3.97
CA ASP A 109 -7.23 9.34 5.41
C ASP A 109 -6.79 8.01 6.05
N VAL A 110 -6.22 7.09 5.26
CA VAL A 110 -5.73 5.81 5.75
C VAL A 110 -4.21 5.76 5.80
N MET A 111 -3.68 4.90 6.67
CA MET A 111 -2.27 4.50 6.70
C MET A 111 -2.11 3.10 6.13
N LEU A 112 -1.01 2.87 5.41
CA LEU A 112 -0.58 1.53 5.01
C LEU A 112 0.45 1.01 6.00
N ILE A 113 0.11 -0.05 6.71
CA ILE A 113 1.05 -0.83 7.52
C ILE A 113 1.59 -1.97 6.66
N PHE A 114 2.91 -2.12 6.57
CA PHE A 114 3.55 -2.99 5.59
C PHE A 114 4.74 -3.76 6.16
N SER A 115 4.93 -5.01 5.76
CA SER A 115 6.07 -5.82 6.21
C SER A 115 7.30 -5.70 5.32
N GLY A 116 7.11 -5.33 4.04
CA GLY A 116 8.15 -5.39 3.02
C GLY A 116 9.04 -4.15 2.95
N ARG A 117 10.21 -4.29 2.33
CA ARG A 117 11.10 -3.14 2.00
C ARG A 117 10.36 -2.12 1.12
N VAL A 118 10.75 -0.84 1.24
CA VAL A 118 10.11 0.30 0.57
C VAL A 118 11.02 0.90 -0.52
N PRO A 119 11.18 0.21 -1.67
CA PRO A 119 11.86 0.78 -2.84
C PRO A 119 10.92 1.70 -3.63
N GLN A 120 11.47 2.34 -4.68
CA GLN A 120 10.73 3.22 -5.60
C GLN A 120 9.44 2.57 -6.12
N SER A 121 9.49 1.30 -6.55
CA SER A 121 8.32 0.60 -7.09
C SER A 121 7.17 0.41 -6.07
N VAL A 122 7.49 0.29 -4.79
CA VAL A 122 6.48 0.29 -3.71
C VAL A 122 5.87 1.66 -3.55
N ILE A 123 6.68 2.73 -3.53
CA ILE A 123 6.18 4.11 -3.43
C ILE A 123 5.28 4.46 -4.62
N SER A 124 5.64 4.07 -5.86
CA SER A 124 4.77 4.28 -7.02
C SER A 124 3.40 3.61 -6.86
N LYS A 125 3.35 2.38 -6.31
CA LYS A 125 2.08 1.68 -6.05
C LYS A 125 1.28 2.33 -4.93
N VAL A 126 1.94 2.79 -3.86
CA VAL A 126 1.31 3.50 -2.74
C VAL A 126 0.69 4.82 -3.23
N HIS A 127 1.44 5.58 -4.04
CA HIS A 127 0.93 6.80 -4.69
C HIS A 127 -0.26 6.51 -5.59
N GLY A 128 -0.14 5.52 -6.50
CA GLY A 128 -1.23 5.12 -7.40
C GLY A 128 -2.48 4.61 -6.66
N MET A 129 -2.33 4.10 -5.44
CA MET A 129 -3.44 3.73 -4.56
C MET A 129 -4.10 4.96 -3.90
N GLY A 130 -3.38 6.09 -3.80
CA GLY A 130 -3.85 7.31 -3.12
C GLY A 130 -3.61 7.33 -1.62
N VAL A 131 -2.67 6.53 -1.13
CA VAL A 131 -2.28 6.49 0.28
C VAL A 131 -1.11 7.44 0.52
N HIS A 132 -1.18 8.25 1.57
CA HIS A 132 -0.20 9.31 1.86
C HIS A 132 0.74 9.01 3.04
N LEU A 133 0.57 7.87 3.73
CA LEU A 133 1.48 7.39 4.77
C LEU A 133 1.69 5.88 4.67
N ILE A 134 2.95 5.48 4.60
CA ILE A 134 3.36 4.07 4.73
C ILE A 134 4.23 3.88 5.97
N ALA A 135 3.85 2.95 6.83
CA ALA A 135 4.63 2.52 7.99
C ALA A 135 5.08 1.06 7.78
N SER A 136 6.37 0.86 7.55
CA SER A 136 6.92 -0.46 7.25
C SER A 136 7.85 -0.99 8.34
N ARG A 137 7.80 -2.31 8.56
CA ARG A 137 8.74 -3.03 9.43
C ARG A 137 10.16 -3.10 8.85
N ALA A 138 10.29 -3.00 7.52
CA ALA A 138 11.55 -3.04 6.80
C ALA A 138 12.09 -1.63 6.51
N LEU A 139 13.18 -1.55 5.75
CA LEU A 139 13.85 -0.27 5.46
C LEU A 139 13.55 0.24 4.04
N PRO A 140 13.62 1.57 3.82
CA PRO A 140 13.44 2.17 2.51
C PRO A 140 14.75 2.16 1.70
N SER A 141 14.64 2.34 0.38
CA SER A 141 15.78 2.68 -0.46
C SER A 141 15.91 4.20 -0.65
N ALA A 142 17.11 4.68 -0.98
CA ALA A 142 17.33 6.11 -1.26
C ALA A 142 16.43 6.64 -2.39
N LEU A 143 16.25 5.86 -3.48
CA LEU A 143 15.35 6.21 -4.57
C LEU A 143 13.88 6.20 -4.13
N GLY A 144 13.49 5.28 -3.24
CA GLY A 144 12.15 5.27 -2.66
C GLY A 144 11.88 6.54 -1.86
N LEU A 145 12.83 6.97 -1.02
CA LEU A 145 12.69 8.21 -0.24
C LEU A 145 12.61 9.46 -1.13
N LYS A 146 13.42 9.52 -2.19
CA LYS A 146 13.36 10.62 -3.15
C LYS A 146 11.97 10.73 -3.76
N LEU A 147 11.44 9.63 -4.27
CA LEU A 147 10.11 9.61 -4.88
C LEU A 147 8.99 9.89 -3.88
N ALA A 148 9.12 9.40 -2.64
CA ALA A 148 8.16 9.69 -1.58
C ALA A 148 8.07 11.18 -1.26
N ASN A 149 9.21 11.89 -1.22
CA ASN A 149 9.24 13.35 -1.08
C ASN A 149 8.54 14.07 -2.25
N GLU A 150 8.77 13.61 -3.49
CA GLU A 150 8.12 14.18 -4.68
C GLU A 150 6.59 14.00 -4.66
N TYR A 151 6.11 12.89 -4.11
CA TYR A 151 4.69 12.53 -4.05
C TYR A 151 3.97 12.94 -2.76
N GLY A 152 4.66 13.60 -1.83
CA GLY A 152 4.07 13.99 -0.55
C GLY A 152 3.71 12.80 0.37
N ILE A 153 4.41 11.66 0.22
CA ILE A 153 4.17 10.46 1.02
C ILE A 153 5.06 10.44 2.25
N THR A 154 4.47 10.34 3.42
CA THR A 154 5.18 10.11 4.68
C THR A 154 5.65 8.67 4.75
N VAL A 155 6.97 8.48 4.93
CA VAL A 155 7.59 7.16 5.06
C VAL A 155 8.13 6.95 6.46
N VAL A 156 7.54 6.00 7.14
CA VAL A 156 7.98 5.45 8.42
C VAL A 156 8.54 4.05 8.19
N CYS A 157 9.72 3.76 8.69
CA CYS A 157 10.33 2.44 8.54
C CYS A 157 10.99 1.95 9.83
N GLY A 158 11.28 0.65 9.87
CA GLY A 158 11.77 0.00 11.08
C GLY A 158 10.71 -0.04 12.19
N LEU A 159 9.43 -0.07 11.79
CA LEU A 159 8.30 -0.05 12.74
C LEU A 159 8.37 -1.23 13.71
N ARG A 160 8.24 -0.91 15.00
CA ARG A 160 8.10 -1.82 16.14
C ARG A 160 6.98 -1.31 17.05
N SER A 161 6.63 -2.05 18.07
CA SER A 161 5.61 -1.64 19.06
C SER A 161 6.01 -0.44 19.91
N ASP A 162 7.29 -0.08 19.95
CA ASP A 162 7.87 0.96 20.83
C ASP A 162 8.72 1.99 20.07
N SER A 163 8.96 1.77 18.77
CA SER A 163 9.90 2.61 18.01
C SER A 163 9.70 2.52 16.50
N PHE A 164 10.13 3.56 15.82
CA PHE A 164 10.23 3.64 14.37
C PHE A 164 11.21 4.74 13.95
N ARG A 165 11.45 4.85 12.65
CA ARG A 165 12.20 5.96 12.06
C ARG A 165 11.32 6.66 11.04
N LEU A 166 11.19 7.97 11.17
CA LEU A 166 10.51 8.84 10.23
C LEU A 166 11.52 9.37 9.22
N TYR A 167 11.23 9.22 7.92
CA TYR A 167 12.15 9.53 6.85
C TYR A 167 11.72 10.72 5.99
N THR A 168 10.43 10.88 5.76
CA THR A 168 9.89 11.95 4.91
C THR A 168 8.69 12.61 5.58
N HIS A 169 8.47 13.90 5.32
CA HIS A 169 7.32 14.68 5.78
C HIS A 169 7.11 14.62 7.31
N PRO A 170 8.09 15.08 8.11
CA PRO A 170 8.01 15.04 9.59
C PRO A 170 6.97 15.99 10.18
N GLU A 171 6.43 16.87 9.38
CA GLU A 171 5.36 17.82 9.76
C GLU A 171 3.98 17.17 9.92
N ARG A 172 3.81 15.92 9.48
CA ARG A 172 2.55 15.18 9.52
C ARG A 172 2.22 14.57 10.87
#